data_7e838c6d6165f162568a7822ab8f066e
#
_entry.id   7e838c6d6165f162568a7822ab8f066e
#
_cell.length_a   1.000
_cell.length_b   1.000
_cell.length_c   1.000
_cell.angle_alpha   90.00
_cell.angle_beta   90.00
_cell.angle_gamma   90.00
#
_symmetry.space_group_name_H-M   'P 1'
#
loop_
_entity.id
_entity.type
_entity.pdbx_description
1 polymer ?
#
loop_
_entity_poly.entity_id
_entity_poly.type
_entity_poly.pdbx_seq_one_letter_code
_entity_poly.pdbx_strand_id
1 'polypeptide(L)'
;ESPGRVQQTLAIFLAGLAIGQGLYGPVLDRYGRKIPLLIGIMIFIAGSIMCALAPTLEWLLVARFIQAIGAAAGLVTPRAIISDTCDLNESAKVFSLLMNAMMLGPIVAPTLGGLVLDVSNWRTIFWVIAFIGLISLIWGWKQIPDSLPVEKRVPMNVKNIAITYGSQMTNQKFMCYALSSGFAMSALFLYVSGSSFVYREHFHLNSSHFSYLFALNSAGLVFCGWLSNRLLMKGISAHKLLVIGMLIHTMSALVLYFLTKFFQVPLIGYTALIALSIASLGLVLGNVTALTMYHGGEQAGAVSAVMGVLQYLLPAITGYIVSLFIQSASILPLSIGVCGLIGFIFLLFCRSEEK
;
A
#
# COMPACT_ATOMS: atom_id res chain seq x y z
N GLU A 1 25.44 -0.06 8.83
CA GLU A 1 25.03 -0.30 7.44
C GLU A 1 24.64 1.02 6.77
N SER A 2 24.84 1.14 5.45
CA SER A 2 24.48 2.34 4.72
C SER A 2 22.96 2.53 4.66
N PRO A 3 22.44 3.77 4.69
CA PRO A 3 21.00 4.04 4.63
C PRO A 3 20.30 3.38 3.44
N GLY A 4 20.96 3.31 2.28
CA GLY A 4 20.43 2.65 1.08
C GLY A 4 20.23 1.14 1.26
N ARG A 5 21.12 0.45 1.97
CA ARG A 5 20.94 -0.99 2.26
C ARG A 5 19.81 -1.25 3.24
N VAL A 6 19.58 -0.36 4.19
CA VAL A 6 18.44 -0.47 5.10
C VAL A 6 17.11 -0.27 4.33
N GLN A 7 17.07 0.65 3.36
CA GLN A 7 15.90 0.87 2.51
C GLN A 7 15.55 -0.34 1.63
N GLN A 8 16.54 -1.16 1.26
CA GLN A 8 16.31 -2.42 0.53
C GLN A 8 15.43 -3.40 1.32
N THR A 9 15.41 -3.34 2.66
CA THR A 9 14.54 -4.18 3.49
C THR A 9 13.05 -3.90 3.23
N LEU A 10 12.68 -2.65 2.94
CA LEU A 10 11.32 -2.29 2.56
C LEU A 10 11.03 -2.75 1.13
N ALA A 11 11.93 -2.52 0.18
CA ALA A 11 11.74 -2.92 -1.20
C ALA A 11 11.53 -4.44 -1.34
N ILE A 12 12.35 -5.25 -0.63
CA ILE A 12 12.20 -6.71 -0.64
C ILE A 12 10.88 -7.16 0.02
N PHE A 13 10.44 -6.47 1.06
CA PHE A 13 9.16 -6.73 1.70
C PHE A 13 8.00 -6.44 0.73
N LEU A 14 8.03 -5.33 0.00
CA LEU A 14 7.01 -4.99 -0.99
C LEU A 14 7.01 -5.99 -2.17
N ALA A 15 8.18 -6.44 -2.62
CA ALA A 15 8.28 -7.49 -3.63
C ALA A 15 7.67 -8.82 -3.13
N GLY A 16 7.93 -9.19 -1.88
CA GLY A 16 7.32 -10.36 -1.24
C GLY A 16 5.80 -10.24 -1.13
N LEU A 17 5.28 -9.05 -0.80
CA LEU A 17 3.84 -8.77 -0.79
C LEU A 17 3.23 -8.92 -2.19
N ALA A 18 3.88 -8.40 -3.23
CA ALA A 18 3.41 -8.51 -4.61
C ALA A 18 3.30 -9.97 -5.06
N ILE A 19 4.36 -10.76 -4.84
CA ILE A 19 4.38 -12.18 -5.17
C ILE A 19 3.33 -12.93 -4.34
N GLY A 20 3.27 -12.68 -3.04
CA GLY A 20 2.29 -13.29 -2.15
C GLY A 20 0.85 -13.01 -2.59
N GLN A 21 0.51 -11.79 -2.96
CA GLN A 21 -0.84 -11.47 -3.43
C GLN A 21 -1.20 -12.23 -4.72
N GLY A 22 -0.26 -12.34 -5.67
CA GLY A 22 -0.49 -13.15 -6.87
C GLY A 22 -0.70 -14.64 -6.58
N LEU A 23 -0.06 -15.18 -5.54
CA LEU A 23 -0.21 -16.59 -5.16
C LEU A 23 -1.50 -16.85 -4.38
N TYR A 24 -1.90 -15.94 -3.47
CA TYR A 24 -3.06 -16.17 -2.61
C TYR A 24 -4.40 -16.13 -3.36
N GLY A 25 -4.54 -15.41 -4.46
CA GLY A 25 -5.78 -15.41 -5.24
C GLY A 25 -6.28 -16.82 -5.58
N PRO A 26 -5.53 -17.60 -6.38
CA PRO A 26 -5.89 -18.95 -6.74
C PRO A 26 -5.96 -19.93 -5.55
N VAL A 27 -5.10 -19.75 -4.54
CA VAL A 27 -5.09 -20.57 -3.34
C VAL A 27 -6.38 -20.39 -2.54
N LEU A 28 -6.87 -19.15 -2.40
CA LEU A 28 -8.13 -18.83 -1.74
C LEU A 28 -9.34 -19.39 -2.49
N ASP A 29 -9.34 -19.37 -3.82
CA ASP A 29 -10.42 -19.90 -4.64
C ASP A 29 -10.47 -21.44 -4.63
N ARG A 30 -9.35 -22.09 -4.36
CA ARG A 30 -9.24 -23.56 -4.26
C ARG A 30 -9.56 -24.10 -2.86
N TYR A 31 -8.96 -23.51 -1.82
CA TYR A 31 -8.96 -24.10 -0.48
C TYR A 31 -9.92 -23.39 0.49
N GLY A 32 -10.67 -22.39 0.01
CA GLY A 32 -11.50 -21.54 0.87
C GLY A 32 -10.72 -20.37 1.46
N ARG A 33 -11.37 -19.55 2.28
CA ARG A 33 -10.79 -18.28 2.77
C ARG A 33 -10.03 -18.46 4.08
N LYS A 34 -10.52 -19.34 4.96
CA LYS A 34 -10.01 -19.49 6.32
C LYS A 34 -8.63 -20.14 6.37
N ILE A 35 -8.47 -21.33 5.76
CA ILE A 35 -7.23 -22.10 5.86
C ILE A 35 -6.03 -21.36 5.29
N PRO A 36 -6.08 -20.78 4.06
CA PRO A 36 -4.95 -20.04 3.53
C PRO A 36 -4.61 -18.78 4.35
N LEU A 37 -5.61 -18.11 4.93
CA LEU A 37 -5.38 -16.99 5.82
C LEU A 37 -4.58 -17.41 7.06
N LEU A 38 -4.98 -18.49 7.74
CA LEU A 38 -4.30 -18.97 8.94
C LEU A 38 -2.86 -19.41 8.63
N ILE A 39 -2.64 -20.12 7.52
CA ILE A 39 -1.30 -20.49 7.06
C ILE A 39 -0.46 -19.23 6.78
N GLY A 40 -1.04 -18.23 6.12
CA GLY A 40 -0.36 -16.96 5.85
C GLY A 40 0.05 -16.23 7.13
N ILE A 41 -0.84 -16.20 8.14
CA ILE A 41 -0.50 -15.59 9.43
C ILE A 41 0.62 -16.37 10.14
N MET A 42 0.64 -17.70 10.06
CA MET A 42 1.74 -18.51 10.60
C MET A 42 3.07 -18.23 9.91
N ILE A 43 3.08 -18.11 8.57
CA ILE A 43 4.26 -17.72 7.80
C ILE A 43 4.72 -16.29 8.21
N PHE A 44 3.79 -15.36 8.41
CA PHE A 44 4.09 -14.00 8.87
C PHE A 44 4.74 -14.00 10.26
N ILE A 45 4.24 -14.81 11.20
CA ILE A 45 4.82 -14.95 12.55
C ILE A 45 6.23 -15.53 12.45
N ALA A 46 6.41 -16.61 11.70
CA ALA A 46 7.72 -17.25 11.52
C ALA A 46 8.72 -16.26 10.89
N GLY A 47 8.33 -15.53 9.83
CA GLY A 47 9.17 -14.50 9.22
C GLY A 47 9.50 -13.35 10.18
N SER A 48 8.56 -12.94 11.04
CA SER A 48 8.79 -11.91 12.05
C SER A 48 9.81 -12.37 13.10
N ILE A 49 9.72 -13.61 13.58
CA ILE A 49 10.69 -14.21 14.50
C ILE A 49 12.08 -14.30 13.82
N MET A 50 12.14 -14.74 12.56
CA MET A 50 13.39 -14.76 11.79
C MET A 50 14.01 -13.36 11.66
N CYS A 51 13.20 -12.32 11.47
CA CYS A 51 13.68 -10.92 11.45
C CYS A 51 14.26 -10.51 12.81
N ALA A 52 13.59 -10.85 13.91
CA ALA A 52 14.05 -10.53 15.26
C ALA A 52 15.39 -11.21 15.60
N LEU A 53 15.61 -12.41 15.08
CA LEU A 53 16.81 -13.22 15.30
C LEU A 53 17.90 -12.98 14.23
N ALA A 54 17.71 -12.09 13.27
CA ALA A 54 18.59 -11.90 12.14
C ALA A 54 20.03 -11.51 12.57
N PRO A 55 21.06 -12.33 12.27
CA PRO A 55 22.45 -12.02 12.59
C PRO A 55 23.09 -11.05 11.57
N THR A 56 22.66 -11.10 10.31
CA THR A 56 23.17 -10.29 9.21
C THR A 56 22.04 -9.59 8.44
N LEU A 57 22.39 -8.61 7.61
CA LEU A 57 21.42 -7.92 6.78
C LEU A 57 20.83 -8.85 5.70
N GLU A 58 21.65 -9.71 5.10
CA GLU A 58 21.22 -10.68 4.09
C GLU A 58 20.17 -11.62 4.67
N TRP A 59 20.39 -12.10 5.89
CA TRP A 59 19.39 -12.90 6.60
C TRP A 59 18.11 -12.11 6.85
N LEU A 60 18.23 -10.84 7.26
CA LEU A 60 17.09 -9.96 7.46
C LEU A 60 16.29 -9.76 6.16
N LEU A 61 16.96 -9.59 5.00
CA LEU A 61 16.30 -9.46 3.72
C LEU A 61 15.47 -10.71 3.36
N VAL A 62 16.04 -11.91 3.54
CA VAL A 62 15.31 -13.18 3.33
C VAL A 62 14.13 -13.31 4.30
N ALA A 63 14.35 -13.02 5.57
CA ALA A 63 13.29 -13.07 6.58
C ALA A 63 12.14 -12.07 6.27
N ARG A 64 12.46 -10.86 5.83
CA ARG A 64 11.49 -9.85 5.39
C ARG A 64 10.68 -10.30 4.18
N PHE A 65 11.31 -10.99 3.23
CA PHE A 65 10.60 -11.57 2.08
C PHE A 65 9.60 -12.65 2.52
N ILE A 66 10.01 -13.58 3.38
CA ILE A 66 9.13 -14.63 3.92
C ILE A 66 7.99 -14.00 4.73
N GLN A 67 8.30 -13.03 5.59
CA GLN A 67 7.31 -12.28 6.37
C GLN A 67 6.26 -11.63 5.46
N ALA A 68 6.70 -11.03 4.34
CA ALA A 68 5.82 -10.37 3.39
C ALA A 68 4.88 -11.33 2.66
N ILE A 69 5.36 -12.51 2.26
CA ILE A 69 4.50 -13.55 1.67
C ILE A 69 3.39 -13.91 2.66
N GLY A 70 3.71 -14.09 3.93
CA GLY A 70 2.69 -14.35 4.95
C GLY A 70 1.70 -13.19 5.14
N ALA A 71 2.18 -11.96 5.16
CA ALA A 71 1.35 -10.75 5.29
C ALA A 71 0.37 -10.58 4.14
N ALA A 72 0.71 -11.03 2.93
CA ALA A 72 -0.13 -10.92 1.74
C ALA A 72 -1.49 -11.63 1.92
N ALA A 73 -1.55 -12.72 2.67
CA ALA A 73 -2.81 -13.40 3.01
C ALA A 73 -3.79 -12.46 3.71
N GLY A 74 -3.30 -11.65 4.65
CA GLY A 74 -4.09 -10.68 5.40
C GLY A 74 -4.59 -9.50 4.56
N LEU A 75 -4.02 -9.27 3.38
CA LEU A 75 -4.48 -8.24 2.45
C LEU A 75 -5.51 -8.74 1.44
N VAL A 76 -5.32 -9.96 0.94
CA VAL A 76 -6.19 -10.55 -0.11
C VAL A 76 -7.46 -11.14 0.49
N THR A 77 -7.33 -11.87 1.60
CA THR A 77 -8.45 -12.64 2.18
C THR A 77 -9.62 -11.76 2.64
N PRO A 78 -9.44 -10.63 3.34
CA PRO A 78 -10.58 -9.77 3.72
C PRO A 78 -11.35 -9.25 2.52
N ARG A 79 -10.65 -8.88 1.43
CA ARG A 79 -11.28 -8.43 0.20
C ARG A 79 -12.15 -9.54 -0.43
N ALA A 80 -11.64 -10.77 -0.44
CA ALA A 80 -12.38 -11.92 -0.94
C ALA A 80 -13.62 -12.23 -0.08
N ILE A 81 -13.47 -12.21 1.27
CA ILE A 81 -14.60 -12.44 2.18
C ILE A 81 -15.69 -11.38 1.99
N ILE A 82 -15.33 -10.10 1.87
CA ILE A 82 -16.28 -9.02 1.62
C ILE A 82 -17.04 -9.26 0.32
N SER A 83 -16.32 -9.63 -0.75
CA SER A 83 -16.91 -9.93 -2.05
C SER A 83 -17.84 -11.16 -2.02
N ASP A 84 -17.53 -12.17 -1.17
CA ASP A 84 -18.34 -13.38 -1.04
C ASP A 84 -19.61 -13.18 -0.19
N THR A 85 -19.61 -12.22 0.75
CA THR A 85 -20.62 -12.11 1.82
C THR A 85 -21.51 -10.88 1.74
N CYS A 86 -21.07 -9.83 1.03
CA CYS A 86 -21.77 -8.56 0.94
C CYS A 86 -22.30 -8.33 -0.48
N ASP A 87 -23.46 -7.71 -0.57
CA ASP A 87 -23.94 -7.18 -1.84
C ASP A 87 -23.15 -5.91 -2.26
N LEU A 88 -23.42 -5.37 -3.45
CA LEU A 88 -22.64 -4.25 -4.01
C LEU A 88 -22.63 -3.01 -3.09
N ASN A 89 -23.77 -2.69 -2.49
CA ASN A 89 -23.92 -1.49 -1.65
C ASN A 89 -23.28 -1.68 -0.26
N GLU A 90 -23.39 -2.88 0.29
CA GLU A 90 -22.76 -3.25 1.57
C GLU A 90 -21.25 -3.36 1.41
N SER A 91 -20.77 -3.98 0.34
CA SER A 91 -19.36 -4.08 0.01
C SER A 91 -18.66 -2.72 0.00
N ALA A 92 -19.29 -1.70 -0.61
CA ALA A 92 -18.72 -0.35 -0.66
C ALA A 92 -18.53 0.25 0.75
N LYS A 93 -19.48 0.04 1.67
CA LYS A 93 -19.36 0.51 3.07
C LYS A 93 -18.27 -0.23 3.82
N VAL A 94 -18.23 -1.57 3.69
CA VAL A 94 -17.23 -2.40 4.40
C VAL A 94 -15.83 -2.16 3.84
N PHE A 95 -15.66 -2.01 2.53
CA PHE A 95 -14.37 -1.62 1.94
C PHE A 95 -13.92 -0.24 2.41
N SER A 96 -14.83 0.73 2.51
CA SER A 96 -14.50 2.06 3.05
C SER A 96 -14.00 1.97 4.49
N LEU A 97 -14.64 1.16 5.33
CA LEU A 97 -14.21 0.93 6.71
C LEU A 97 -12.83 0.23 6.77
N LEU A 98 -12.63 -0.78 5.93
CA LEU A 98 -11.35 -1.49 5.82
C LEU A 98 -10.21 -0.54 5.41
N MET A 99 -10.45 0.31 4.41
CA MET A 99 -9.46 1.31 3.96
C MET A 99 -9.15 2.34 5.04
N ASN A 100 -10.17 2.83 5.77
CA ASN A 100 -9.96 3.73 6.89
C ASN A 100 -9.11 3.09 8.00
N ALA A 101 -9.37 1.81 8.33
CA ALA A 101 -8.56 1.08 9.30
C ALA A 101 -7.09 0.90 8.83
N MET A 102 -6.88 0.60 7.54
CA MET A 102 -5.54 0.50 6.96
C MET A 102 -4.79 1.85 6.98
N MET A 103 -5.50 2.97 6.80
CA MET A 103 -4.90 4.31 6.86
C MET A 103 -4.48 4.74 8.27
N LEU A 104 -5.00 4.11 9.34
CA LEU A 104 -4.51 4.33 10.70
C LEU A 104 -3.10 3.75 10.92
N GLY A 105 -2.72 2.72 10.18
CA GLY A 105 -1.41 2.07 10.29
C GLY A 105 -0.23 3.06 10.19
N PRO A 106 -0.12 3.88 9.14
CA PRO A 106 0.94 4.88 9.00
C PRO A 106 0.99 5.93 10.12
N ILE A 107 -0.12 6.17 10.84
CA ILE A 107 -0.17 7.11 11.98
C ILE A 107 0.36 6.42 13.24
N VAL A 108 -0.12 5.23 13.51
CA VAL A 108 0.12 4.50 14.76
C VAL A 108 1.50 3.84 14.76
N ALA A 109 1.92 3.25 13.63
CA ALA A 109 3.14 2.45 13.56
C ALA A 109 4.43 3.24 13.87
N PRO A 110 4.67 4.46 13.36
CA PRO A 110 5.87 5.23 13.70
C PRO A 110 5.92 5.61 15.18
N THR A 111 4.76 5.97 15.76
CA THR A 111 4.67 6.35 17.18
C THR A 111 4.98 5.15 18.09
N LEU A 112 4.34 4.00 17.82
CA LEU A 112 4.62 2.78 18.58
C LEU A 112 6.06 2.29 18.34
N GLY A 113 6.55 2.36 17.11
CA GLY A 113 7.93 2.00 16.78
C GLY A 113 8.94 2.88 17.51
N GLY A 114 8.69 4.19 17.58
CA GLY A 114 9.52 5.14 18.33
C GLY A 114 9.57 4.79 19.83
N LEU A 115 8.41 4.58 20.45
CA LEU A 115 8.32 4.20 21.87
C LEU A 115 9.08 2.89 22.18
N VAL A 116 8.98 1.90 21.28
CA VAL A 116 9.73 0.65 21.45
C VAL A 116 11.24 0.89 21.32
N LEU A 117 11.68 1.76 20.40
CA LEU A 117 13.09 2.08 20.21
C LEU A 117 13.69 2.90 21.39
N ASP A 118 12.86 3.72 22.06
CA ASP A 118 13.30 4.49 23.24
C ASP A 118 13.64 3.60 24.45
N VAL A 119 12.96 2.43 24.57
CA VAL A 119 13.12 1.50 25.71
C VAL A 119 13.90 0.23 25.36
N SER A 120 14.14 -0.04 24.05
CA SER A 120 14.75 -1.28 23.59
C SER A 120 15.48 -1.09 22.25
N ASN A 121 15.52 -2.10 21.42
CA ASN A 121 16.20 -2.10 20.13
C ASN A 121 15.24 -2.48 18.98
N TRP A 122 15.70 -2.34 17.74
CA TRP A 122 14.91 -2.62 16.55
C TRP A 122 14.39 -4.09 16.45
N ARG A 123 15.08 -5.06 17.07
CA ARG A 123 14.64 -6.46 17.09
C ARG A 123 13.37 -6.64 17.89
N THR A 124 13.18 -5.86 18.93
CA THR A 124 11.96 -5.88 19.77
C THR A 124 10.72 -5.50 18.96
N ILE A 125 10.84 -4.64 17.96
CA ILE A 125 9.72 -4.32 17.04
C ILE A 125 9.22 -5.60 16.37
N PHE A 126 10.10 -6.47 15.88
CA PHE A 126 9.70 -7.72 15.23
C PHE A 126 9.09 -8.74 16.20
N TRP A 127 9.52 -8.76 17.46
CA TRP A 127 8.85 -9.55 18.51
C TRP A 127 7.44 -9.05 18.79
N VAL A 128 7.23 -7.74 18.87
CA VAL A 128 5.89 -7.13 19.02
C VAL A 128 4.99 -7.49 17.83
N ILE A 129 5.51 -7.40 16.61
CA ILE A 129 4.79 -7.77 15.39
C ILE A 129 4.43 -9.27 15.40
N ALA A 130 5.35 -10.15 15.80
CA ALA A 130 5.08 -11.59 15.93
C ALA A 130 3.98 -11.87 16.97
N PHE A 131 3.98 -11.16 18.10
CA PHE A 131 2.96 -11.27 19.13
C PHE A 131 1.58 -10.80 18.64
N ILE A 132 1.51 -9.68 17.92
CA ILE A 132 0.27 -9.22 17.27
C ILE A 132 -0.21 -10.27 16.25
N GLY A 133 0.71 -10.86 15.49
CA GLY A 133 0.40 -11.97 14.57
C GLY A 133 -0.21 -13.16 15.29
N LEU A 134 0.31 -13.53 16.47
CA LEU A 134 -0.23 -14.64 17.28
C LEU A 134 -1.66 -14.35 17.78
N ILE A 135 -1.92 -13.12 18.24
CA ILE A 135 -3.28 -12.70 18.62
C ILE A 135 -4.21 -12.79 17.42
N SER A 136 -3.77 -12.32 16.25
CA SER A 136 -4.53 -12.37 15.00
C SER A 136 -4.81 -13.81 14.55
N LEU A 137 -3.85 -14.71 14.73
CA LEU A 137 -4.01 -16.14 14.43
C LEU A 137 -5.10 -16.78 15.29
N ILE A 138 -5.04 -16.55 16.61
CA ILE A 138 -6.01 -17.10 17.57
C ILE A 138 -7.41 -16.54 17.27
N TRP A 139 -7.51 -15.24 17.03
CA TRP A 139 -8.78 -14.60 16.72
C TRP A 139 -9.35 -15.05 15.37
N GLY A 140 -8.52 -15.08 14.33
CA GLY A 140 -8.92 -15.56 13.01
C GLY A 140 -9.39 -17.00 13.03
N TRP A 141 -8.71 -17.88 13.79
CA TRP A 141 -9.14 -19.26 13.95
C TRP A 141 -10.53 -19.39 14.60
N LYS A 142 -10.83 -18.56 15.62
CA LYS A 142 -12.10 -18.61 16.35
C LYS A 142 -13.25 -17.92 15.63
N GLN A 143 -13.00 -16.78 14.98
CA GLN A 143 -14.06 -15.86 14.54
C GLN A 143 -14.30 -15.86 13.03
N ILE A 144 -13.29 -16.18 12.22
CA ILE A 144 -13.46 -16.09 10.76
C ILE A 144 -14.06 -17.38 10.24
N PRO A 145 -15.30 -17.33 9.67
CA PRO A 145 -15.88 -18.47 8.97
C PRO A 145 -15.22 -18.66 7.60
N ASP A 146 -15.35 -19.85 7.01
CA ASP A 146 -15.01 -20.04 5.61
C ASP A 146 -16.20 -19.57 4.76
N SER A 147 -16.05 -18.44 4.10
CA SER A 147 -17.12 -17.80 3.32
C SER A 147 -17.33 -18.43 1.94
N LEU A 148 -16.39 -19.27 1.45
CA LEU A 148 -16.48 -19.92 0.15
C LEU A 148 -17.02 -21.35 0.28
N PRO A 149 -18.28 -21.63 -0.14
CA PRO A 149 -18.84 -22.99 -0.17
C PRO A 149 -18.00 -23.94 -1.03
N VAL A 150 -17.95 -25.22 -0.61
CA VAL A 150 -17.11 -26.23 -1.29
C VAL A 150 -17.49 -26.37 -2.77
N GLU A 151 -18.77 -26.22 -3.10
CA GLU A 151 -19.33 -26.34 -4.45
C GLU A 151 -18.87 -25.20 -5.39
N LYS A 152 -18.47 -24.06 -4.81
CA LYS A 152 -17.99 -22.88 -5.57
C LYS A 152 -16.46 -22.86 -5.70
N ARG A 153 -15.76 -23.84 -5.12
CA ARG A 153 -14.28 -23.90 -5.19
C ARG A 153 -13.83 -24.30 -6.57
N VAL A 154 -12.90 -23.55 -7.12
CA VAL A 154 -12.37 -23.76 -8.47
C VAL A 154 -11.11 -24.64 -8.42
N PRO A 155 -10.98 -25.68 -9.27
CA PRO A 155 -9.75 -26.47 -9.35
C PRO A 155 -8.55 -25.59 -9.74
N MET A 156 -7.44 -25.72 -9.01
CA MET A 156 -6.22 -24.99 -9.30
C MET A 156 -5.60 -25.54 -10.58
N ASN A 157 -5.82 -24.86 -11.69
CA ASN A 157 -5.22 -25.17 -12.98
C ASN A 157 -4.38 -23.98 -13.43
N VAL A 158 -3.06 -24.18 -13.52
CA VAL A 158 -2.10 -23.11 -13.91
C VAL A 158 -2.49 -22.46 -15.24
N LYS A 159 -3.00 -23.23 -16.20
CA LYS A 159 -3.46 -22.72 -17.49
C LYS A 159 -4.64 -21.76 -17.33
N ASN A 160 -5.62 -22.11 -16.51
CA ASN A 160 -6.80 -21.26 -16.26
C ASN A 160 -6.41 -19.99 -15.51
N ILE A 161 -5.51 -20.09 -14.53
CA ILE A 161 -4.97 -18.94 -13.79
C ILE A 161 -4.27 -17.97 -14.75
N ALA A 162 -3.40 -18.50 -15.62
CA ALA A 162 -2.68 -17.70 -16.62
C ALA A 162 -3.63 -17.03 -17.62
N ILE A 163 -4.68 -17.74 -18.07
CA ILE A 163 -5.71 -17.18 -18.96
C ILE A 163 -6.47 -16.06 -18.26
N THR A 164 -6.90 -16.29 -17.02
CA THR A 164 -7.64 -15.29 -16.22
C THR A 164 -6.80 -14.04 -15.96
N TYR A 165 -5.53 -14.20 -15.56
CA TYR A 165 -4.64 -13.05 -15.37
C TYR A 165 -4.34 -12.34 -16.70
N GLY A 166 -4.12 -13.10 -17.77
CA GLY A 166 -3.92 -12.56 -19.12
C GLY A 166 -5.13 -11.75 -19.61
N SER A 167 -6.35 -12.22 -19.37
CA SER A 167 -7.57 -11.49 -19.74
C SER A 167 -7.72 -10.17 -18.96
N GLN A 168 -7.30 -10.12 -17.69
CA GLN A 168 -7.28 -8.87 -16.93
C GLN A 168 -6.23 -7.89 -17.49
N MET A 169 -5.05 -8.38 -17.87
CA MET A 169 -4.00 -7.54 -18.45
C MET A 169 -4.36 -6.95 -19.82
N THR A 170 -5.28 -7.58 -20.54
CA THR A 170 -5.81 -7.04 -21.81
C THR A 170 -7.00 -6.10 -21.64
N ASN A 171 -7.61 -6.05 -20.47
CA ASN A 171 -8.69 -5.11 -20.18
C ASN A 171 -8.11 -3.70 -19.96
N GLN A 172 -8.22 -2.85 -20.97
CA GLN A 172 -7.62 -1.52 -20.98
C GLN A 172 -8.09 -0.64 -19.81
N LYS A 173 -9.40 -0.61 -19.53
CA LYS A 173 -9.96 0.23 -18.43
C LYS A 173 -9.43 -0.25 -17.08
N PHE A 174 -9.47 -1.55 -16.83
CA PHE A 174 -8.90 -2.14 -15.63
C PHE A 174 -7.42 -1.79 -15.46
N MET A 175 -6.62 -2.01 -16.50
CA MET A 175 -5.16 -1.78 -16.45
C MET A 175 -4.82 -0.31 -16.24
N CYS A 176 -5.55 0.62 -16.84
CA CYS A 176 -5.32 2.06 -16.61
C CYS A 176 -5.54 2.43 -15.14
N TYR A 177 -6.66 2.01 -14.53
CA TYR A 177 -6.90 2.26 -13.11
C TYR A 177 -5.92 1.50 -12.20
N ALA A 178 -5.60 0.25 -12.52
CA ALA A 178 -4.67 -0.57 -11.75
C ALA A 178 -3.23 0.01 -11.77
N LEU A 179 -2.74 0.46 -12.92
CA LEU A 179 -1.44 1.13 -13.04
C LEU A 179 -1.44 2.48 -12.34
N SER A 180 -2.49 3.29 -12.49
CA SER A 180 -2.63 4.53 -11.75
C SER A 180 -2.59 4.30 -10.23
N SER A 181 -3.28 3.26 -9.75
CA SER A 181 -3.25 2.82 -8.35
C SER A 181 -1.85 2.44 -7.89
N GLY A 182 -1.13 1.66 -8.70
CA GLY A 182 0.24 1.23 -8.40
C GLY A 182 1.21 2.39 -8.30
N PHE A 183 1.12 3.39 -9.20
CA PHE A 183 1.95 4.59 -9.13
C PHE A 183 1.57 5.53 -7.97
N ALA A 184 0.29 5.63 -7.61
CA ALA A 184 -0.14 6.34 -6.41
C ALA A 184 0.43 5.68 -5.13
N MET A 185 0.40 4.36 -5.05
CA MET A 185 1.05 3.60 -3.97
C MET A 185 2.57 3.77 -3.98
N SER A 186 3.21 3.82 -5.15
CA SER A 186 4.64 4.10 -5.27
C SER A 186 5.00 5.46 -4.65
N ALA A 187 4.22 6.50 -4.95
CA ALA A 187 4.42 7.83 -4.38
C ALA A 187 4.30 7.81 -2.84
N LEU A 188 3.31 7.09 -2.31
CA LEU A 188 3.12 6.94 -0.86
C LEU A 188 4.31 6.21 -0.21
N PHE A 189 4.76 5.09 -0.77
CA PHE A 189 5.89 4.34 -0.22
C PHE A 189 7.22 5.06 -0.37
N LEU A 190 7.43 5.84 -1.43
CA LEU A 190 8.60 6.72 -1.58
C LEU A 190 8.61 7.79 -0.48
N TYR A 191 7.45 8.39 -0.16
CA TYR A 191 7.33 9.29 0.97
C TYR A 191 7.68 8.59 2.30
N VAL A 192 7.10 7.43 2.57
CA VAL A 192 7.35 6.67 3.81
C VAL A 192 8.83 6.34 3.98
N SER A 193 9.50 5.89 2.91
CA SER A 193 10.91 5.49 2.97
C SER A 193 11.89 6.66 2.92
N GLY A 194 11.59 7.70 2.13
CA GLY A 194 12.52 8.80 1.85
C GLY A 194 12.38 10.02 2.77
N SER A 195 11.20 10.23 3.39
CA SER A 195 10.96 11.40 4.23
C SER A 195 11.90 11.49 5.44
N SER A 196 12.19 10.35 6.08
CA SER A 196 13.12 10.28 7.21
C SER A 196 14.49 10.85 6.86
N PHE A 197 15.03 10.51 5.68
CA PHE A 197 16.28 11.05 5.20
C PHE A 197 16.23 12.57 5.05
N VAL A 198 15.24 13.10 4.35
CA VAL A 198 15.13 14.54 4.10
C VAL A 198 14.97 15.34 5.40
N TYR A 199 14.07 14.92 6.28
CA TYR A 199 13.81 15.65 7.52
C TYR A 199 14.98 15.59 8.50
N ARG A 200 15.70 14.48 8.56
CA ARG A 200 16.81 14.31 9.52
C ARG A 200 18.15 14.81 8.97
N GLU A 201 18.48 14.50 7.74
CA GLU A 201 19.79 14.82 7.17
C GLU A 201 19.82 16.23 6.57
N HIS A 202 18.74 16.69 5.92
CA HIS A 202 18.72 18.00 5.29
C HIS A 202 18.21 19.10 6.22
N PHE A 203 17.14 18.83 7.00
CA PHE A 203 16.57 19.80 7.94
C PHE A 203 17.07 19.62 9.37
N HIS A 204 17.93 18.65 9.65
CA HIS A 204 18.53 18.37 10.95
C HIS A 204 17.51 18.19 12.09
N LEU A 205 16.34 17.62 11.78
CA LEU A 205 15.32 17.36 12.79
C LEU A 205 15.68 16.12 13.63
N ASN A 206 15.37 16.17 14.91
CA ASN A 206 15.42 15.00 15.75
C ASN A 206 14.28 14.02 15.45
N SER A 207 14.39 12.79 15.95
CA SER A 207 13.41 11.73 15.72
C SER A 207 11.99 12.08 16.16
N SER A 208 11.85 12.81 17.28
CA SER A 208 10.54 13.20 17.81
C SER A 208 9.85 14.20 16.89
N HIS A 209 10.55 15.26 16.46
CA HIS A 209 9.98 16.25 15.53
C HIS A 209 9.61 15.63 14.18
N PHE A 210 10.46 14.72 13.65
CA PHE A 210 10.11 13.96 12.45
C PHE A 210 8.83 13.16 12.63
N SER A 211 8.68 12.46 13.76
CA SER A 211 7.47 11.67 14.05
C SER A 211 6.19 12.50 14.09
N TYR A 212 6.25 13.71 14.67
CA TYR A 212 5.11 14.63 14.68
C TYR A 212 4.73 15.12 13.27
N LEU A 213 5.70 15.48 12.42
CA LEU A 213 5.44 15.89 11.04
C LEU A 213 4.90 14.72 10.21
N PHE A 214 5.43 13.53 10.40
CA PHE A 214 4.95 12.33 9.72
C PHE A 214 3.50 11.99 10.14
N ALA A 215 3.18 12.08 11.42
CA ALA A 215 1.83 11.89 11.94
C ALA A 215 0.85 12.95 11.40
N LEU A 216 1.28 14.22 11.32
CA LEU A 216 0.49 15.31 10.73
C LEU A 216 0.15 15.04 9.26
N ASN A 217 1.13 14.62 8.47
CA ASN A 217 0.93 14.29 7.06
C ASN A 217 0.00 13.08 6.89
N SER A 218 0.15 12.06 7.75
CA SER A 218 -0.73 10.89 7.77
C SER A 218 -2.16 11.25 8.18
N ALA A 219 -2.34 12.17 9.12
CA ALA A 219 -3.65 12.70 9.51
C ALA A 219 -4.33 13.44 8.34
N GLY A 220 -3.56 14.20 7.55
CA GLY A 220 -4.03 14.84 6.33
C GLY A 220 -4.57 13.83 5.31
N LEU A 221 -3.86 12.70 5.12
CA LEU A 221 -4.30 11.61 4.24
C LEU A 221 -5.63 11.00 4.71
N VAL A 222 -5.78 10.73 6.02
CA VAL A 222 -7.02 10.21 6.61
C VAL A 222 -8.16 11.22 6.45
N PHE A 223 -7.88 12.50 6.71
CA PHE A 223 -8.87 13.57 6.56
C PHE A 223 -9.38 13.68 5.11
N CYS A 224 -8.48 13.65 4.13
CA CYS A 224 -8.87 13.66 2.71
C CYS A 224 -9.62 12.39 2.30
N GLY A 225 -9.31 11.22 2.88
CA GLY A 225 -10.08 10.00 2.69
C GLY A 225 -11.50 10.12 3.26
N TRP A 226 -11.66 10.69 4.46
CA TRP A 226 -12.96 11.00 5.03
C TRP A 226 -13.73 12.02 4.18
N LEU A 227 -13.07 13.07 3.71
CA LEU A 227 -13.65 14.08 2.81
C LEU A 227 -14.12 13.43 1.51
N SER A 228 -13.33 12.53 0.92
CA SER A 228 -13.72 11.74 -0.26
C SER A 228 -15.05 11.03 -0.05
N ASN A 229 -15.21 10.31 1.05
CA ASN A 229 -16.46 9.62 1.38
C ASN A 229 -17.64 10.60 1.51
N ARG A 230 -17.44 11.75 2.14
CA ARG A 230 -18.48 12.79 2.23
C ARG A 230 -18.88 13.35 0.87
N LEU A 231 -17.92 13.53 -0.03
CA LEU A 231 -18.18 14.06 -1.38
C LEU A 231 -18.88 13.02 -2.26
N LEU A 232 -18.52 11.74 -2.15
CA LEU A 232 -19.24 10.63 -2.80
C LEU A 232 -20.70 10.56 -2.36
N MET A 233 -20.99 10.72 -1.06
CA MET A 233 -22.36 10.77 -0.54
C MET A 233 -23.18 11.98 -1.08
N LYS A 234 -22.50 13.07 -1.49
CA LYS A 234 -23.13 14.21 -2.16
C LYS A 234 -23.29 14.03 -3.67
N GLY A 235 -22.98 12.85 -4.22
CA GLY A 235 -23.16 12.53 -5.64
C GLY A 235 -21.99 12.93 -6.55
N ILE A 236 -20.84 13.31 -5.99
CA ILE A 236 -19.63 13.55 -6.80
C ILE A 236 -19.06 12.20 -7.22
N SER A 237 -18.79 12.00 -8.51
CA SER A 237 -18.32 10.71 -9.00
C SER A 237 -16.91 10.36 -8.49
N ALA A 238 -16.65 9.07 -8.27
CA ALA A 238 -15.36 8.56 -7.84
C ALA A 238 -14.24 8.92 -8.82
N HIS A 239 -14.54 8.92 -10.11
CA HIS A 239 -13.58 9.30 -11.15
C HIS A 239 -13.16 10.79 -11.03
N LYS A 240 -14.10 11.71 -10.80
CA LYS A 240 -13.79 13.14 -10.62
C LYS A 240 -12.90 13.36 -9.39
N LEU A 241 -13.22 12.72 -8.26
CA LEU A 241 -12.41 12.82 -7.05
C LEU A 241 -11.00 12.25 -7.25
N LEU A 242 -10.90 11.13 -7.96
CA LEU A 242 -9.62 10.52 -8.32
C LEU A 242 -8.76 11.47 -9.17
N VAL A 243 -9.33 12.06 -10.23
CA VAL A 243 -8.62 12.98 -11.14
C VAL A 243 -8.15 14.25 -10.39
N ILE A 244 -9.03 14.85 -9.58
CA ILE A 244 -8.70 16.04 -8.78
C ILE A 244 -7.60 15.70 -7.77
N GLY A 245 -7.72 14.59 -7.04
CA GLY A 245 -6.73 14.15 -6.06
C GLY A 245 -5.36 13.90 -6.69
N MET A 246 -5.32 13.21 -7.85
CA MET A 246 -4.09 12.93 -8.56
C MET A 246 -3.45 14.19 -9.14
N LEU A 247 -4.25 15.15 -9.61
CA LEU A 247 -3.76 16.45 -10.10
C LEU A 247 -3.11 17.24 -8.97
N ILE A 248 -3.78 17.39 -7.82
CA ILE A 248 -3.24 18.10 -6.65
C ILE A 248 -1.94 17.41 -6.19
N HIS A 249 -1.95 16.08 -6.09
CA HIS A 249 -0.78 15.26 -5.72
C HIS A 249 0.43 15.58 -6.61
N THR A 250 0.24 15.45 -7.91
CA THR A 250 1.30 15.65 -8.91
C THR A 250 1.82 17.06 -8.92
N MET A 251 0.92 18.04 -8.96
CA MET A 251 1.30 19.46 -9.03
C MET A 251 2.04 19.94 -7.80
N SER A 252 1.57 19.58 -6.59
CA SER A 252 2.25 19.97 -5.35
C SER A 252 3.64 19.36 -5.22
N ALA A 253 3.82 18.08 -5.63
CA ALA A 253 5.13 17.43 -5.63
C ALA A 253 6.10 18.04 -6.66
N LEU A 254 5.64 18.32 -7.89
CA LEU A 254 6.46 18.93 -8.92
C LEU A 254 6.82 20.39 -8.58
N VAL A 255 5.87 21.17 -8.06
CA VAL A 255 6.15 22.54 -7.56
C VAL A 255 7.22 22.48 -6.47
N LEU A 256 7.09 21.56 -5.51
CA LEU A 256 8.10 21.37 -4.47
C LEU A 256 9.47 21.01 -5.05
N TYR A 257 9.52 20.12 -6.05
CA TYR A 257 10.77 19.80 -6.74
C TYR A 257 11.44 21.03 -7.36
N PHE A 258 10.69 21.84 -8.12
CA PHE A 258 11.24 23.04 -8.75
C PHE A 258 11.71 24.05 -7.70
N LEU A 259 10.93 24.25 -6.64
CA LEU A 259 11.33 25.15 -5.56
C LEU A 259 12.61 24.66 -4.86
N THR A 260 12.72 23.37 -4.52
CA THR A 260 13.91 22.82 -3.85
C THR A 260 15.14 22.77 -4.76
N LYS A 261 14.96 22.75 -6.08
CA LYS A 261 16.05 22.74 -7.05
C LYS A 261 16.66 24.13 -7.26
N PHE A 262 15.83 25.18 -7.28
CA PHE A 262 16.26 26.53 -7.67
C PHE A 262 16.30 27.50 -6.49
N PHE A 263 15.67 27.16 -5.37
CA PHE A 263 15.58 28.02 -4.18
C PHE A 263 15.85 27.23 -2.90
N GLN A 264 16.26 27.94 -1.86
CA GLN A 264 16.32 27.36 -0.52
C GLN A 264 14.91 27.39 0.08
N VAL A 265 14.28 26.24 0.18
CA VAL A 265 12.93 26.11 0.73
C VAL A 265 13.01 25.93 2.24
N PRO A 266 12.35 26.78 3.05
CA PRO A 266 12.30 26.59 4.49
C PRO A 266 11.48 25.35 4.86
N LEU A 267 11.74 24.77 6.05
CA LEU A 267 11.09 23.58 6.54
C LEU A 267 9.54 23.65 6.43
N ILE A 268 8.95 24.78 6.80
CA ILE A 268 7.48 24.97 6.77
C ILE A 268 6.96 24.87 5.33
N GLY A 269 7.61 25.52 4.37
CA GLY A 269 7.22 25.48 2.95
C GLY A 269 7.36 24.06 2.36
N TYR A 270 8.47 23.38 2.67
CA TYR A 270 8.68 21.98 2.27
C TYR A 270 7.59 21.07 2.84
N THR A 271 7.34 21.17 4.14
CA THR A 271 6.35 20.34 4.82
C THR A 271 4.93 20.61 4.33
N ALA A 272 4.57 21.86 4.07
CA ALA A 272 3.23 22.22 3.58
C ALA A 272 2.94 21.61 2.19
N LEU A 273 3.89 21.68 1.26
CA LEU A 273 3.71 21.13 -0.08
C LEU A 273 3.73 19.61 -0.11
N ILE A 274 4.63 18.99 0.66
CA ILE A 274 4.64 17.51 0.76
C ILE A 274 3.38 17.00 1.48
N ALA A 275 2.91 17.72 2.52
CA ALA A 275 1.66 17.40 3.22
C ALA A 275 0.46 17.48 2.28
N LEU A 276 0.38 18.51 1.44
CA LEU A 276 -0.69 18.64 0.44
C LEU A 276 -0.64 17.49 -0.58
N SER A 277 0.56 17.13 -1.05
CA SER A 277 0.76 16.01 -1.95
C SER A 277 0.29 14.69 -1.34
N ILE A 278 0.71 14.38 -0.11
CA ILE A 278 0.37 13.11 0.56
C ILE A 278 -1.11 13.10 0.98
N ALA A 279 -1.63 14.19 1.52
CA ALA A 279 -3.04 14.29 1.90
C ALA A 279 -3.99 14.03 0.72
N SER A 280 -3.67 14.57 -0.46
CA SER A 280 -4.50 14.37 -1.66
C SER A 280 -4.59 12.91 -2.12
N LEU A 281 -3.64 12.04 -1.75
CA LEU A 281 -3.75 10.58 -1.95
C LEU A 281 -4.96 9.97 -1.22
N GLY A 282 -5.47 10.63 -0.17
CA GLY A 282 -6.72 10.23 0.48
C GLY A 282 -7.94 10.31 -0.46
N LEU A 283 -7.94 11.25 -1.42
CA LEU A 283 -8.94 11.29 -2.49
C LEU A 283 -8.70 10.22 -3.57
N VAL A 284 -7.46 9.75 -3.70
CA VAL A 284 -7.03 8.86 -4.80
C VAL A 284 -7.24 7.39 -4.45
N LEU A 285 -6.65 6.92 -3.33
CA LEU A 285 -6.44 5.48 -3.06
C LEU A 285 -7.74 4.69 -2.96
N GLY A 286 -8.76 5.22 -2.27
CA GLY A 286 -10.07 4.57 -2.15
C GLY A 286 -10.80 4.52 -3.49
N ASN A 287 -10.84 5.66 -4.19
CA ASN A 287 -11.58 5.79 -5.45
C ASN A 287 -10.94 4.97 -6.59
N VAL A 288 -9.60 4.99 -6.70
CA VAL A 288 -8.91 4.20 -7.72
C VAL A 288 -9.09 2.70 -7.47
N THR A 289 -9.09 2.25 -6.20
CA THR A 289 -9.35 0.85 -5.86
C THR A 289 -10.76 0.44 -6.24
N ALA A 290 -11.77 1.24 -5.89
CA ALA A 290 -13.18 0.97 -6.25
C ALA A 290 -13.37 0.90 -7.77
N LEU A 291 -12.83 1.85 -8.53
CA LEU A 291 -12.91 1.88 -9.98
C LEU A 291 -12.16 0.71 -10.64
N THR A 292 -11.00 0.33 -10.11
CA THR A 292 -10.25 -0.83 -10.59
C THR A 292 -11.06 -2.12 -10.40
N MET A 293 -11.62 -2.33 -9.20
CA MET A 293 -12.43 -3.51 -8.91
C MET A 293 -13.71 -3.56 -9.78
N TYR A 294 -14.37 -2.42 -9.98
CA TYR A 294 -15.58 -2.33 -10.81
C TYR A 294 -15.32 -2.70 -12.27
N HIS A 295 -14.21 -2.23 -12.85
CA HIS A 295 -13.89 -2.51 -14.27
C HIS A 295 -13.17 -3.85 -14.48
N GLY A 296 -12.80 -4.56 -13.42
CA GLY A 296 -12.18 -5.88 -13.49
C GLY A 296 -13.15 -7.03 -13.81
N GLY A 297 -14.46 -6.80 -13.70
CA GLY A 297 -15.49 -7.81 -14.00
C GLY A 297 -15.75 -8.79 -12.85
N GLU A 298 -16.37 -9.94 -13.17
CA GLU A 298 -16.94 -10.86 -12.17
C GLU A 298 -15.91 -11.67 -11.36
N GLN A 299 -14.66 -11.76 -11.82
CA GLN A 299 -13.62 -12.56 -11.14
C GLN A 299 -12.86 -11.72 -10.11
N ALA A 300 -13.54 -11.35 -9.04
CA ALA A 300 -13.02 -10.46 -7.99
C ALA A 300 -11.68 -10.92 -7.39
N GLY A 301 -11.44 -12.23 -7.26
CA GLY A 301 -10.17 -12.77 -6.76
C GLY A 301 -8.98 -12.45 -7.68
N ALA A 302 -9.11 -12.73 -8.98
CA ALA A 302 -8.09 -12.44 -9.98
C ALA A 302 -7.86 -10.94 -10.15
N VAL A 303 -8.93 -10.15 -10.19
CA VAL A 303 -8.90 -8.69 -10.24
C VAL A 303 -8.12 -8.12 -9.05
N SER A 304 -8.45 -8.54 -7.83
CA SER A 304 -7.77 -8.13 -6.60
C SER A 304 -6.30 -8.55 -6.59
N ALA A 305 -5.98 -9.76 -7.10
CA ALA A 305 -4.62 -10.25 -7.17
C ALA A 305 -3.76 -9.44 -8.14
N VAL A 306 -4.22 -9.20 -9.38
CA VAL A 306 -3.47 -8.39 -10.37
C VAL A 306 -3.29 -6.96 -9.88
N MET A 307 -4.36 -6.34 -9.35
CA MET A 307 -4.28 -5.00 -8.76
C MET A 307 -3.27 -4.97 -7.61
N GLY A 308 -3.34 -5.95 -6.71
CA GLY A 308 -2.44 -6.03 -5.57
C GLY A 308 -0.98 -6.24 -5.97
N VAL A 309 -0.71 -7.08 -6.97
CA VAL A 309 0.65 -7.23 -7.53
C VAL A 309 1.17 -5.88 -8.01
N LEU A 310 0.39 -5.12 -8.79
CA LEU A 310 0.81 -3.81 -9.28
C LEU A 310 1.00 -2.79 -8.16
N GLN A 311 0.12 -2.79 -7.15
CA GLN A 311 0.19 -1.89 -5.98
C GLN A 311 1.42 -2.10 -5.10
N TYR A 312 2.11 -3.24 -5.18
CA TYR A 312 3.30 -3.51 -4.37
C TYR A 312 4.56 -3.72 -5.22
N LEU A 313 4.42 -4.25 -6.44
CA LEU A 313 5.56 -4.42 -7.34
C LEU A 313 6.08 -3.06 -7.85
N LEU A 314 5.18 -2.16 -8.27
CA LEU A 314 5.59 -0.83 -8.73
C LEU A 314 6.31 -0.01 -7.63
N PRO A 315 5.80 0.05 -6.38
CA PRO A 315 6.56 0.63 -5.26
C PRO A 315 7.90 -0.05 -5.00
N ALA A 316 7.99 -1.38 -5.12
CA ALA A 316 9.25 -2.09 -4.94
C ALA A 316 10.29 -1.65 -5.99
N ILE A 317 9.87 -1.60 -7.27
CA ILE A 317 10.74 -1.18 -8.39
C ILE A 317 11.13 0.29 -8.23
N THR A 318 10.17 1.18 -8.04
CA THR A 318 10.44 2.62 -7.93
C THR A 318 11.26 2.93 -6.68
N GLY A 319 10.99 2.28 -5.55
CA GLY A 319 11.76 2.41 -4.33
C GLY A 319 13.20 1.95 -4.51
N TYR A 320 13.42 0.84 -5.19
CA TYR A 320 14.78 0.37 -5.53
C TYR A 320 15.50 1.37 -6.43
N ILE A 321 14.86 1.81 -7.52
CA ILE A 321 15.47 2.79 -8.44
C ILE A 321 15.84 4.07 -7.69
N VAL A 322 14.94 4.63 -6.90
CA VAL A 322 15.18 5.87 -6.15
C VAL A 322 16.28 5.69 -5.12
N SER A 323 16.39 4.51 -4.48
CA SER A 323 17.45 4.22 -3.49
C SER A 323 18.86 4.36 -4.05
N LEU A 324 19.05 4.23 -5.37
CA LEU A 324 20.32 4.42 -6.05
C LEU A 324 20.73 5.89 -6.20
N PHE A 325 19.79 6.83 -6.05
CA PHE A 325 19.98 8.26 -6.32
C PHE A 325 19.78 9.16 -5.10
N ILE A 326 19.48 8.63 -3.90
CA ILE A 326 19.20 9.43 -2.71
C ILE A 326 20.48 10.13 -2.24
N GLN A 327 20.71 11.35 -2.73
CA GLN A 327 21.78 12.25 -2.28
C GLN A 327 21.32 13.70 -2.11
N SER A 328 20.04 14.03 -2.41
CA SER A 328 19.52 15.39 -2.37
C SER A 328 18.06 15.45 -1.92
N ALA A 329 17.69 16.50 -1.17
CA ALA A 329 16.33 16.75 -0.72
C ALA A 329 15.33 16.93 -1.87
N SER A 330 15.79 17.27 -3.08
CA SER A 330 14.94 17.45 -4.27
C SER A 330 14.54 16.12 -4.94
N ILE A 331 15.27 15.00 -4.67
CA ILE A 331 14.98 13.71 -5.31
C ILE A 331 13.66 13.14 -4.83
N LEU A 332 13.34 13.28 -3.55
CA LEU A 332 12.07 12.78 -3.00
C LEU A 332 10.85 13.41 -3.67
N PRO A 333 10.67 14.75 -3.72
CA PRO A 333 9.54 15.35 -4.40
C PRO A 333 9.53 15.10 -5.91
N LEU A 334 10.71 15.01 -6.57
CA LEU A 334 10.79 14.61 -7.98
C LEU A 334 10.20 13.21 -8.19
N SER A 335 10.65 12.24 -7.40
CA SER A 335 10.21 10.84 -7.53
C SER A 335 8.71 10.69 -7.28
N ILE A 336 8.18 11.37 -6.26
CA ILE A 336 6.75 11.43 -5.94
C ILE A 336 5.98 12.07 -7.11
N GLY A 337 6.46 13.21 -7.63
CA GLY A 337 5.84 13.92 -8.75
C GLY A 337 5.85 13.13 -10.04
N VAL A 338 6.93 12.41 -10.36
CA VAL A 338 7.02 11.52 -11.54
C VAL A 338 6.04 10.36 -11.41
N CYS A 339 5.96 9.70 -10.25
CA CYS A 339 4.95 8.67 -10.02
C CYS A 339 3.52 9.23 -10.18
N GLY A 340 3.24 10.41 -9.61
CA GLY A 340 1.97 11.08 -9.77
C GLY A 340 1.64 11.39 -11.23
N LEU A 341 2.61 11.90 -11.99
CA LEU A 341 2.44 12.22 -13.40
C LEU A 341 2.14 10.98 -14.25
N ILE A 342 2.89 9.90 -14.05
CA ILE A 342 2.65 8.65 -14.77
C ILE A 342 1.26 8.10 -14.42
N GLY A 343 0.89 8.07 -13.13
CA GLY A 343 -0.44 7.66 -12.70
C GLY A 343 -1.56 8.53 -13.30
N PHE A 344 -1.35 9.84 -13.38
CA PHE A 344 -2.28 10.78 -14.00
C PHE A 344 -2.42 10.56 -15.51
N ILE A 345 -1.32 10.30 -16.22
CA ILE A 345 -1.34 9.98 -17.66
C ILE A 345 -2.21 8.74 -17.92
N PHE A 346 -2.06 7.66 -17.11
CA PHE A 346 -2.93 6.50 -17.25
C PHE A 346 -4.41 6.83 -17.06
N LEU A 347 -4.77 7.75 -16.17
CA LEU A 347 -6.16 8.19 -16.00
C LEU A 347 -6.71 8.94 -17.24
N LEU A 348 -5.88 9.66 -17.98
CA LEU A 348 -6.30 10.33 -19.20
C LEU A 348 -6.70 9.33 -20.30
N PHE A 349 -6.10 8.14 -20.31
CA PHE A 349 -6.48 7.05 -21.21
C PHE A 349 -7.75 6.31 -20.77
N CYS A 350 -8.16 6.48 -19.52
CA CYS A 350 -9.44 6.00 -18.98
C CYS A 350 -10.55 6.99 -19.27
N ARG A 351 -10.76 7.43 -20.53
CA ARG A 351 -11.86 8.33 -20.87
C ARG A 351 -13.18 7.74 -20.38
N SER A 352 -13.79 8.40 -19.42
CA SER A 352 -15.08 8.04 -18.89
C SER A 352 -16.11 8.23 -19.98
N GLU A 353 -16.70 7.16 -20.46
CA GLU A 353 -18.04 7.21 -21.03
C GLU A 353 -19.02 7.31 -19.85
N GLU A 354 -18.97 8.42 -19.12
CA GLU A 354 -20.06 8.83 -18.25
C GLU A 354 -21.12 9.48 -19.16
N LYS A 355 -22.08 8.65 -19.62
CA LYS A 355 -23.43 9.13 -19.96
C LYS A 355 -24.28 9.14 -18.72
#